data_00edd2d93b48e54ba5d52486a6f7fa8a
#
_entry.id   00edd2d93b48e54ba5d52486a6f7fa8a
#
_cell.length_a   1.000
_cell.length_b   1.000
_cell.length_c   1.000
_cell.angle_alpha   90.00
_cell.angle_beta   90.00
_cell.angle_gamma   90.00
#
_symmetry.space_group_name_H-M   'P 1'
#
loop_
_entity.id
_entity.type
_entity.pdbx_description
1 polymer ?
#
loop_
_entity_poly.entity_id
_entity_poly.type
_entity_poly.pdbx_seq_one_letter_code
_entity_poly.pdbx_strand_id
1 'polypeptide(L)'
;MARSPLFLLLLLLLAAPSSPLPPCPAECQQMRCPPHSPQACLAVGGELQLDSCGCCWDCAPGEGQPCAPDGLCARGFFCYRQPDSPGPGTCSCVEGPLGVCGSDGRTYSSLCQLRARNHQSSSGHQPLVVPVHKGNCGEAGAVDINSLRNKFNFIADVVEKIAPSVVHLELFRRAPYTQKEVLVSSGSGFIVSEDGLILTNAHVLNKKQRIKVELKTGHQVDAQIKDVDHKLDIALIKIDTQVALPVLLLGRSSELRPGEFVVALGSPFSLQNTVTTGIVSSTQRDGRELGMKDSDMEYIQTDAIINYGNSGGPLVNLDGEVIGMNTLKVTAGISFAIPSDRIRHFLEETHNRQVKGKRIPKKKYLGLRMVPLTFNLIHELRRHNRDFPNLRSGVYVYEVIPGTAAARAGLQDGDVIIAINGKRATSTRDVTEAVRNNRILAVIVRRGNEDIILTVTPDEID
;
A
#
# COMPACT_ATOMS: atom_id res chain seq x y z
N MET A 1 -12.45 81.25 -10.38
CA MET A 1 -13.23 81.58 -11.61
C MET A 1 -12.39 81.26 -12.81
N ALA A 2 -12.85 80.41 -13.66
CA ALA A 2 -12.60 80.16 -15.05
C ALA A 2 -12.54 78.65 -15.33
N ARG A 3 -13.61 78.18 -15.93
CA ARG A 3 -13.83 76.77 -16.48
C ARG A 3 -13.13 76.70 -17.83
N SER A 4 -12.43 75.58 -18.10
CA SER A 4 -11.94 75.25 -19.44
C SER A 4 -12.52 73.88 -19.84
N PRO A 5 -13.03 73.72 -21.04
CA PRO A 5 -13.72 72.50 -21.45
C PRO A 5 -12.78 71.44 -22.02
N LEU A 6 -12.96 70.19 -21.57
CA LEU A 6 -12.32 69.00 -22.09
C LEU A 6 -12.85 68.67 -23.49
N PHE A 7 -11.97 68.61 -24.48
CA PHE A 7 -12.22 68.05 -25.79
C PHE A 7 -12.18 66.53 -25.73
N LEU A 8 -13.31 65.91 -25.88
CA LEU A 8 -13.45 64.45 -26.02
C LEU A 8 -13.23 64.09 -27.50
N LEU A 9 -12.01 63.59 -27.81
CA LEU A 9 -11.71 63.02 -29.15
C LEU A 9 -12.24 61.58 -29.18
N LEU A 10 -13.34 61.39 -29.86
CA LEU A 10 -13.97 60.10 -30.16
C LEU A 10 -13.19 59.43 -31.30
N LEU A 11 -12.28 58.50 -31.01
CA LEU A 11 -11.63 57.63 -31.98
C LEU A 11 -12.64 56.49 -32.34
N LEU A 12 -13.34 56.66 -33.43
CA LEU A 12 -14.10 55.63 -34.12
C LEU A 12 -13.08 54.62 -34.73
N LEU A 13 -12.79 53.53 -34.03
CA LEU A 13 -12.20 52.37 -34.62
C LEU A 13 -13.24 51.71 -35.53
N LEU A 14 -13.04 51.85 -36.82
CA LEU A 14 -13.73 51.09 -37.86
C LEU A 14 -13.27 49.65 -37.78
N ALA A 15 -13.98 48.81 -37.01
CA ALA A 15 -13.87 47.37 -37.09
C ALA A 15 -14.45 46.95 -38.45
N ALA A 16 -13.61 46.45 -39.34
CA ALA A 16 -14.10 45.77 -40.57
C ALA A 16 -15.04 44.63 -40.19
N PRO A 17 -16.21 44.48 -40.83
CA PRO A 17 -17.11 43.41 -40.54
C PRO A 17 -16.44 42.08 -40.95
N SER A 18 -16.11 41.21 -39.98
CA SER A 18 -15.88 39.80 -40.22
C SER A 18 -17.17 39.22 -40.74
N SER A 19 -17.20 38.82 -42.02
CA SER A 19 -18.34 38.14 -42.63
C SER A 19 -18.64 36.88 -41.78
N PRO A 20 -19.86 36.73 -41.25
CA PRO A 20 -20.19 35.53 -40.50
C PRO A 20 -20.15 34.33 -41.48
N LEU A 21 -19.52 33.25 -41.08
CA LEU A 21 -19.61 31.95 -41.72
C LEU A 21 -21.11 31.63 -41.97
N PRO A 22 -21.47 31.09 -43.14
CA PRO A 22 -22.85 30.67 -43.40
C PRO A 22 -23.26 29.68 -42.30
N PRO A 23 -24.44 29.84 -41.71
CA PRO A 23 -24.92 28.96 -40.67
C PRO A 23 -25.00 27.51 -41.20
N CYS A 24 -24.49 26.55 -40.43
CA CYS A 24 -24.61 25.14 -40.78
C CYS A 24 -26.09 24.74 -40.94
N PRO A 25 -26.44 23.93 -41.95
CA PRO A 25 -27.80 23.45 -42.12
C PRO A 25 -28.21 22.58 -40.93
N ALA A 26 -29.51 22.60 -40.60
CA ALA A 26 -30.04 21.78 -39.50
C ALA A 26 -29.93 20.27 -39.78
N GLU A 27 -29.89 19.87 -41.04
CA GLU A 27 -29.73 18.49 -41.50
C GLU A 27 -28.74 18.41 -42.66
N CYS A 28 -27.77 17.52 -42.59
CA CYS A 28 -26.72 17.32 -43.60
C CYS A 28 -27.29 16.86 -44.98
N GLN A 29 -28.49 16.27 -45.02
CA GLN A 29 -29.13 15.82 -46.26
C GLN A 29 -29.45 16.98 -47.26
N GLN A 30 -29.45 18.21 -46.79
CA GLN A 30 -29.71 19.39 -47.61
C GLN A 30 -28.43 19.92 -48.30
N MET A 31 -27.25 19.39 -47.98
CA MET A 31 -25.99 19.80 -48.58
C MET A 31 -25.57 18.85 -49.71
N ARG A 32 -25.15 19.44 -50.84
CA ARG A 32 -24.48 18.68 -51.92
C ARG A 32 -22.98 18.70 -51.65
N CYS A 33 -22.46 17.58 -51.12
CA CYS A 33 -21.04 17.43 -50.88
C CYS A 33 -20.26 17.16 -52.19
N PRO A 34 -19.14 17.84 -52.43
CA PRO A 34 -18.29 17.51 -53.57
C PRO A 34 -17.69 16.12 -53.38
N PRO A 35 -17.56 15.33 -54.48
CA PRO A 35 -16.92 14.02 -54.37
C PRO A 35 -15.40 14.16 -54.21
N HIS A 36 -14.87 13.87 -53.06
CA HIS A 36 -13.42 13.79 -52.81
C HIS A 36 -12.97 12.34 -52.74
N SER A 37 -11.97 12.00 -53.53
CA SER A 37 -11.29 10.68 -53.43
C SER A 37 -10.22 10.72 -52.34
N PRO A 38 -10.20 9.77 -51.39
CA PRO A 38 -9.13 9.67 -50.39
C PRO A 38 -7.74 9.65 -51.03
N GLN A 39 -7.60 8.94 -52.15
CA GLN A 39 -6.32 8.81 -52.85
C GLN A 39 -5.88 10.12 -53.52
N ALA A 40 -6.81 10.88 -54.07
CA ALA A 40 -6.49 12.17 -54.67
C ALA A 40 -6.13 13.21 -53.59
N CYS A 41 -6.78 13.17 -52.43
CA CYS A 41 -6.43 14.02 -51.31
C CYS A 41 -5.06 13.72 -50.74
N LEU A 42 -4.74 12.44 -50.56
CA LEU A 42 -3.40 12.01 -50.09
C LEU A 42 -2.30 12.36 -51.13
N ALA A 43 -2.56 12.30 -52.42
CA ALA A 43 -1.61 12.65 -53.50
C ALA A 43 -1.16 14.12 -53.43
N VAL A 44 -1.98 15.00 -52.90
CA VAL A 44 -1.62 16.42 -52.68
C VAL A 44 -1.19 16.70 -51.23
N GLY A 45 -0.88 15.65 -50.45
CA GLY A 45 -0.42 15.79 -49.08
C GLY A 45 -1.52 16.23 -48.08
N GLY A 46 -2.79 16.08 -48.43
CA GLY A 46 -3.94 16.41 -47.59
C GLY A 46 -4.51 15.19 -46.86
N GLU A 47 -5.48 15.43 -45.99
CA GLU A 47 -6.24 14.42 -45.23
C GLU A 47 -7.75 14.70 -45.39
N LEU A 48 -8.55 13.64 -45.65
CA LEU A 48 -9.99 13.80 -45.65
C LEU A 48 -10.50 14.06 -44.24
N GLN A 49 -11.17 15.20 -44.07
CA GLN A 49 -11.80 15.58 -42.80
C GLN A 49 -13.22 16.04 -43.06
N LEU A 50 -14.09 15.93 -42.06
CA LEU A 50 -15.41 16.56 -42.11
C LEU A 50 -15.23 18.08 -42.06
N ASP A 51 -16.04 18.78 -42.84
CA ASP A 51 -16.11 20.24 -42.82
C ASP A 51 -16.52 20.79 -41.45
N SER A 52 -16.51 22.11 -41.29
CA SER A 52 -16.86 22.77 -40.01
C SER A 52 -18.30 22.47 -39.56
N CYS A 53 -19.16 22.03 -40.46
CA CYS A 53 -20.55 21.62 -40.18
C CYS A 53 -20.67 20.12 -39.86
N GLY A 54 -19.62 19.33 -40.04
CA GLY A 54 -19.66 17.88 -39.86
C GLY A 54 -20.48 17.13 -40.92
N CYS A 55 -20.74 17.76 -42.06
CA CYS A 55 -21.66 17.24 -43.11
C CYS A 55 -20.94 16.67 -44.31
N CYS A 56 -19.90 17.32 -44.80
CA CYS A 56 -19.19 16.91 -46.00
C CYS A 56 -17.74 16.52 -45.70
N TRP A 57 -17.29 15.47 -46.39
CA TRP A 57 -15.86 15.16 -46.39
C TRP A 57 -15.15 16.14 -47.33
N ASP A 58 -14.18 16.87 -46.81
CA ASP A 58 -13.34 17.80 -47.53
C ASP A 58 -11.87 17.41 -47.43
N CYS A 59 -11.09 17.80 -48.43
CA CYS A 59 -9.65 17.52 -48.42
C CYS A 59 -8.92 18.65 -47.72
N ALA A 60 -8.62 18.44 -46.41
CA ALA A 60 -7.86 19.39 -45.63
C ALA A 60 -6.37 19.36 -46.06
N PRO A 61 -5.79 20.51 -46.44
CA PRO A 61 -4.42 20.58 -46.94
C PRO A 61 -3.39 20.27 -45.85
N GLY A 62 -2.31 19.59 -46.24
CA GLY A 62 -1.18 19.25 -45.37
C GLY A 62 -0.16 20.38 -45.23
N GLU A 63 0.99 20.06 -44.64
CA GLU A 63 2.09 21.01 -44.38
C GLU A 63 2.55 21.71 -45.67
N GLY A 64 2.75 23.01 -45.60
CA GLY A 64 3.21 23.84 -46.72
C GLY A 64 2.19 24.12 -47.78
N GLN A 65 1.00 23.53 -47.71
CA GLN A 65 -0.10 23.75 -48.68
C GLN A 65 -0.89 25.01 -48.37
N PRO A 66 -1.45 25.69 -49.40
CA PRO A 66 -2.25 26.89 -49.17
C PRO A 66 -3.57 26.54 -48.47
N CYS A 67 -3.97 27.37 -47.52
CA CYS A 67 -5.23 27.27 -46.81
C CYS A 67 -6.06 28.58 -46.96
N ALA A 68 -7.39 28.45 -46.98
CA ALA A 68 -8.29 29.58 -46.90
C ALA A 68 -8.23 30.23 -45.52
N PRO A 69 -8.63 31.51 -45.37
CA PRO A 69 -8.61 32.18 -44.07
C PRO A 69 -9.36 31.45 -42.96
N ASP A 70 -10.45 30.81 -43.34
CA ASP A 70 -11.32 29.99 -42.46
C ASP A 70 -11.19 28.50 -42.80
N GLY A 71 -10.18 28.11 -43.57
CA GLY A 71 -9.97 26.74 -44.07
C GLY A 71 -9.34 25.85 -43.04
N LEU A 72 -9.82 24.58 -42.97
CA LEU A 72 -9.25 23.53 -42.16
C LEU A 72 -7.94 23.06 -42.80
N CYS A 73 -6.88 22.96 -42.01
CA CYS A 73 -5.71 22.17 -42.38
C CYS A 73 -5.86 20.72 -41.88
N ALA A 74 -5.07 19.78 -42.44
CA ALA A 74 -5.02 18.42 -41.97
C ALA A 74 -4.66 18.37 -40.49
N ARG A 75 -5.04 17.28 -39.76
CA ARG A 75 -4.94 17.20 -38.31
C ARG A 75 -3.52 17.50 -37.78
N GLY A 76 -3.46 18.50 -36.89
CA GLY A 76 -2.23 18.92 -36.27
C GLY A 76 -1.52 20.07 -36.97
N PHE A 77 -2.04 20.54 -38.08
CA PHE A 77 -1.60 21.76 -38.74
C PHE A 77 -2.59 22.90 -38.48
N PHE A 78 -2.11 24.13 -38.54
CA PHE A 78 -2.95 25.33 -38.48
C PHE A 78 -2.62 26.23 -39.68
N CYS A 79 -3.64 26.97 -40.11
CA CYS A 79 -3.47 27.92 -41.23
C CYS A 79 -2.76 29.16 -40.73
N TYR A 80 -1.48 29.30 -41.05
CA TYR A 80 -0.67 30.48 -40.71
C TYR A 80 -0.75 31.53 -41.82
N ARG A 81 -1.09 32.74 -41.44
CA ARG A 81 -1.14 33.88 -42.34
C ARG A 81 -0.22 34.99 -41.86
N GLN A 82 0.60 35.51 -42.75
CA GLN A 82 1.38 36.67 -42.44
C GLN A 82 0.46 37.90 -42.27
N PRO A 83 0.68 38.72 -41.22
CA PRO A 83 -0.24 39.81 -40.87
C PRO A 83 -0.46 40.84 -42.00
N ASP A 84 0.50 41.02 -42.90
CA ASP A 84 0.48 42.05 -43.94
C ASP A 84 0.29 41.48 -45.36
N SER A 85 -0.02 40.21 -45.53
CA SER A 85 -0.18 39.60 -46.85
C SER A 85 -1.66 39.34 -47.19
N PRO A 86 -2.16 39.87 -48.32
CA PRO A 86 -3.56 39.62 -48.77
C PRO A 86 -3.79 38.26 -49.40
N GLY A 87 -2.75 37.38 -49.37
CA GLY A 87 -2.83 36.04 -49.99
C GLY A 87 -3.42 34.97 -49.10
N PRO A 88 -3.56 33.71 -49.63
CA PRO A 88 -3.97 32.56 -48.86
C PRO A 88 -2.94 32.28 -47.75
N GLY A 89 -3.39 31.73 -46.62
CA GLY A 89 -2.50 31.23 -45.56
C GLY A 89 -1.80 29.93 -45.99
N THR A 90 -0.90 29.46 -45.19
CA THR A 90 -0.16 28.19 -45.39
C THR A 90 -0.36 27.31 -44.18
N CYS A 91 -0.71 26.05 -44.39
CA CYS A 91 -0.78 25.05 -43.30
C CYS A 91 0.60 24.77 -42.72
N SER A 92 0.79 24.99 -41.46
CA SER A 92 2.07 24.90 -40.78
C SER A 92 1.94 24.21 -39.43
N CYS A 93 3.03 23.59 -38.98
CA CYS A 93 3.11 23.02 -37.63
C CYS A 93 3.40 24.11 -36.59
N VAL A 94 2.81 23.98 -35.40
CA VAL A 94 3.26 24.70 -34.22
C VAL A 94 4.48 24.00 -33.66
N GLU A 95 5.56 24.75 -33.48
CA GLU A 95 6.73 24.24 -32.77
C GLU A 95 6.39 24.00 -31.31
N GLY A 96 6.64 22.80 -30.81
CA GLY A 96 6.47 22.45 -29.39
C GLY A 96 7.74 22.80 -28.61
N PRO A 97 7.62 23.08 -27.30
CA PRO A 97 8.78 23.41 -26.43
C PRO A 97 9.75 22.24 -26.27
N LEU A 98 9.36 21.04 -26.61
CA LEU A 98 10.16 19.81 -26.51
C LEU A 98 10.01 19.04 -27.83
N GLY A 99 11.13 18.63 -28.43
CA GLY A 99 11.14 17.75 -29.59
C GLY A 99 10.48 16.39 -29.32
N VAL A 100 10.34 15.61 -30.36
CA VAL A 100 9.85 14.22 -30.30
C VAL A 100 10.82 13.31 -31.03
N CYS A 101 11.26 12.25 -30.37
CA CYS A 101 12.09 11.22 -31.01
C CYS A 101 11.19 10.26 -31.78
N GLY A 102 11.48 10.06 -33.07
CA GLY A 102 10.82 9.07 -33.94
C GLY A 102 11.45 7.69 -33.86
N SER A 103 10.71 6.67 -34.29
CA SER A 103 11.20 5.29 -34.38
C SER A 103 12.33 5.10 -35.40
N ASP A 104 12.58 6.09 -36.27
CA ASP A 104 13.70 6.16 -37.18
C ASP A 104 14.99 6.74 -36.57
N GLY A 105 14.97 7.03 -35.26
CA GLY A 105 16.07 7.63 -34.52
C GLY A 105 16.31 9.11 -34.79
N ARG A 106 15.38 9.80 -35.48
CA ARG A 106 15.45 11.25 -35.74
C ARG A 106 14.59 12.05 -34.77
N THR A 107 15.09 13.20 -34.37
CA THR A 107 14.36 14.16 -33.58
C THR A 107 13.55 15.08 -34.47
N TYR A 108 12.28 15.19 -34.18
CA TYR A 108 11.31 16.08 -34.81
C TYR A 108 11.00 17.25 -33.84
N SER A 109 10.82 18.46 -34.31
CA SER A 109 10.50 19.61 -33.45
C SER A 109 9.10 19.51 -32.82
N SER A 110 8.22 18.70 -33.40
CA SER A 110 6.88 18.43 -32.86
C SER A 110 6.29 17.13 -33.42
N LEU A 111 5.21 16.62 -32.77
CA LEU A 111 4.39 15.53 -33.32
C LEU A 111 3.81 15.86 -34.69
N CYS A 112 3.54 17.14 -34.92
CA CYS A 112 3.06 17.61 -36.22
C CYS A 112 4.09 17.38 -37.30
N GLN A 113 5.36 17.75 -37.10
CA GLN A 113 6.45 17.49 -38.06
C GLN A 113 6.65 16.00 -38.32
N LEU A 114 6.56 15.17 -37.30
CA LEU A 114 6.65 13.71 -37.48
C LEU A 114 5.50 13.20 -38.36
N ARG A 115 4.27 13.71 -38.14
CA ARG A 115 3.11 13.38 -39.01
C ARG A 115 3.31 13.88 -40.44
N ALA A 116 3.79 15.11 -40.63
CA ALA A 116 4.12 15.67 -41.94
C ALA A 116 5.11 14.77 -42.70
N ARG A 117 6.15 14.27 -42.01
CA ARG A 117 7.10 13.31 -42.59
C ARG A 117 6.41 12.03 -43.05
N ASN A 118 5.44 11.50 -42.25
CA ASN A 118 4.69 10.33 -42.63
C ASN A 118 3.78 10.56 -43.85
N HIS A 119 3.15 11.73 -43.95
CA HIS A 119 2.34 12.08 -45.10
C HIS A 119 3.16 12.19 -46.40
N GLN A 120 4.35 12.78 -46.34
CA GLN A 120 5.25 12.85 -47.47
C GLN A 120 5.78 11.47 -47.90
N SER A 121 5.86 10.51 -46.97
CA SER A 121 6.33 9.16 -47.23
C SER A 121 5.24 8.23 -47.78
N SER A 122 3.96 8.60 -47.68
CA SER A 122 2.83 7.78 -48.13
C SER A 122 2.79 7.63 -49.66
N SER A 123 3.54 8.45 -50.43
CA SER A 123 3.76 8.33 -51.85
C SER A 123 4.92 7.42 -52.24
N GLY A 124 5.71 6.93 -51.31
CA GLY A 124 6.84 6.02 -51.52
C GLY A 124 6.91 4.99 -50.37
N HIS A 125 7.26 3.77 -50.68
CA HIS A 125 7.32 2.57 -49.82
C HIS A 125 8.20 2.69 -48.55
N GLN A 126 8.22 3.83 -47.87
CA GLN A 126 8.96 4.03 -46.63
C GLN A 126 8.07 3.67 -45.40
N PRO A 127 8.64 3.00 -44.41
CA PRO A 127 7.88 2.68 -43.20
C PRO A 127 7.44 3.95 -42.44
N LEU A 128 6.26 3.88 -41.86
CA LEU A 128 5.73 4.96 -40.99
C LEU A 128 6.62 5.13 -39.77
N VAL A 129 6.97 6.37 -39.47
CA VAL A 129 7.69 6.75 -38.25
C VAL A 129 6.67 6.95 -37.12
N VAL A 130 6.84 6.23 -36.00
CA VAL A 130 6.02 6.40 -34.81
C VAL A 130 6.77 7.20 -33.75
N PRO A 131 6.08 8.03 -32.93
CA PRO A 131 6.73 8.73 -31.83
C PRO A 131 7.12 7.73 -30.73
N VAL A 132 8.39 7.76 -30.31
CA VAL A 132 8.95 6.87 -29.27
C VAL A 132 8.90 7.54 -27.91
N HIS A 133 9.43 8.78 -27.81
CA HIS A 133 9.37 9.55 -26.57
C HIS A 133 9.41 11.07 -26.86
N LYS A 134 9.07 11.89 -25.84
CA LYS A 134 9.27 13.34 -25.89
C LYS A 134 10.73 13.67 -25.67
N GLY A 135 11.23 14.69 -26.36
CA GLY A 135 12.63 15.12 -26.30
C GLY A 135 13.47 14.62 -27.47
N ASN A 136 14.77 14.94 -27.48
CA ASN A 136 15.70 14.56 -28.54
C ASN A 136 16.06 13.07 -28.49
N CYS A 137 16.25 12.47 -29.65
CA CYS A 137 16.81 11.13 -29.71
C CYS A 137 18.25 11.12 -29.17
N GLY A 138 18.56 10.17 -28.30
CA GLY A 138 19.88 10.05 -27.65
C GLY A 138 20.01 10.76 -26.29
N GLU A 139 19.10 11.64 -25.93
CA GLU A 139 18.96 12.12 -24.57
C GLU A 139 17.96 11.20 -23.84
N ALA A 140 18.41 10.46 -22.83
CA ALA A 140 17.52 9.71 -21.94
C ALA A 140 16.53 10.73 -21.35
N GLY A 141 15.30 10.71 -21.82
CA GLY A 141 14.16 11.57 -21.60
C GLY A 141 14.46 12.83 -20.80
N ALA A 142 14.57 13.98 -21.45
CA ALA A 142 14.62 15.27 -20.75
C ALA A 142 13.41 15.32 -19.81
N VAL A 143 13.67 15.29 -18.51
CA VAL A 143 12.64 15.34 -17.47
C VAL A 143 12.00 16.73 -17.55
N ASP A 144 10.81 16.81 -18.15
CA ASP A 144 10.02 18.05 -18.11
C ASP A 144 9.62 18.32 -16.68
N ILE A 145 10.36 19.21 -16.01
CA ILE A 145 10.13 19.62 -14.60
C ILE A 145 8.69 20.13 -14.40
N ASN A 146 8.07 20.68 -15.44
CA ASN A 146 6.70 21.18 -15.41
C ASN A 146 5.64 20.12 -15.78
N SER A 147 6.05 18.90 -16.13
CA SER A 147 5.08 17.85 -16.45
C SER A 147 4.23 17.52 -15.22
N LEU A 148 2.95 17.24 -15.43
CA LEU A 148 2.05 16.78 -14.37
C LEU A 148 2.57 15.52 -13.68
N ARG A 149 3.26 14.65 -14.42
CA ARG A 149 3.90 13.46 -13.88
C ARG A 149 4.95 13.81 -12.82
N ASN A 150 5.83 14.77 -13.07
CA ASN A 150 6.84 15.18 -12.09
C ASN A 150 6.21 15.93 -10.92
N LYS A 151 5.27 16.84 -11.21
CA LYS A 151 4.63 17.67 -10.18
C LYS A 151 3.77 16.88 -9.20
N PHE A 152 3.15 15.77 -9.64
CA PHE A 152 2.19 15.01 -8.84
C PHE A 152 2.61 13.55 -8.59
N ASN A 153 3.88 13.21 -8.77
CA ASN A 153 4.38 11.84 -8.62
C ASN A 153 4.96 11.55 -7.22
N PHE A 154 4.53 12.32 -6.23
CA PHE A 154 5.03 12.26 -4.85
C PHE A 154 4.96 10.87 -4.21
N ILE A 155 3.99 10.02 -4.60
CA ILE A 155 3.94 8.62 -4.14
C ILE A 155 5.14 7.83 -4.65
N ALA A 156 5.52 7.99 -5.91
CA ALA A 156 6.67 7.29 -6.47
C ALA A 156 7.98 7.75 -5.81
N ASP A 157 8.09 9.05 -5.50
CA ASP A 157 9.26 9.62 -4.81
C ASP A 157 9.41 9.03 -3.39
N VAL A 158 8.30 8.91 -2.65
CA VAL A 158 8.29 8.22 -1.34
C VAL A 158 8.73 6.78 -1.49
N VAL A 159 8.16 6.04 -2.47
CA VAL A 159 8.50 4.63 -2.70
C VAL A 159 9.98 4.45 -3.04
N GLU A 160 10.55 5.29 -3.91
CA GLU A 160 11.96 5.24 -4.27
C GLU A 160 12.86 5.44 -3.04
N LYS A 161 12.49 6.37 -2.16
CA LYS A 161 13.20 6.66 -0.90
C LYS A 161 13.20 5.47 0.05
N ILE A 162 12.04 4.79 0.25
CA ILE A 162 11.89 3.81 1.32
C ILE A 162 12.09 2.35 0.87
N ALA A 163 11.93 2.05 -0.42
CA ALA A 163 12.02 0.69 -0.95
C ALA A 163 13.34 -0.04 -0.64
N PRO A 164 14.52 0.62 -0.57
CA PRO A 164 15.76 -0.05 -0.20
C PRO A 164 15.77 -0.65 1.21
N SER A 165 14.93 -0.12 2.10
CA SER A 165 14.83 -0.56 3.50
C SER A 165 13.72 -1.60 3.74
N VAL A 166 12.95 -1.97 2.70
CA VAL A 166 11.92 -3.01 2.79
C VAL A 166 12.51 -4.34 2.34
N VAL A 167 12.24 -5.39 3.11
CA VAL A 167 12.82 -6.72 2.88
C VAL A 167 11.74 -7.77 2.70
N HIS A 168 12.09 -8.82 1.95
CA HIS A 168 11.31 -10.05 1.83
C HIS A 168 11.78 -11.08 2.84
N LEU A 169 10.82 -11.77 3.48
CA LEU A 169 11.08 -12.82 4.45
C LEU A 169 10.58 -14.15 3.91
N GLU A 170 11.44 -15.15 3.92
CA GLU A 170 11.13 -16.53 3.59
C GLU A 170 11.37 -17.43 4.80
N LEU A 171 10.39 -18.24 5.14
CA LEU A 171 10.46 -19.14 6.28
C LEU A 171 10.48 -20.58 5.82
N PHE A 172 11.55 -21.28 6.17
CA PHE A 172 11.80 -22.67 5.77
C PHE A 172 11.64 -23.61 6.94
N ARG A 173 11.01 -24.74 6.69
CA ARG A 173 10.90 -25.86 7.64
C ARG A 173 11.54 -27.11 7.06
N ARG A 174 12.25 -27.86 7.88
CA ARG A 174 12.74 -29.19 7.49
C ARG A 174 11.58 -30.19 7.45
N ALA A 175 11.39 -30.84 6.33
CA ALA A 175 10.40 -31.89 6.19
C ALA A 175 10.81 -33.10 7.06
N PRO A 176 9.88 -33.70 7.85
CA PRO A 176 10.20 -34.73 8.84
C PRO A 176 10.91 -35.96 8.27
N TYR A 177 10.58 -36.34 7.03
CA TYR A 177 11.06 -37.58 6.42
C TYR A 177 12.22 -37.39 5.44
N THR A 178 12.30 -36.24 4.77
CA THR A 178 13.28 -36.01 3.69
C THR A 178 14.43 -35.12 4.11
N GLN A 179 14.37 -34.51 5.28
CA GLN A 179 15.34 -33.50 5.75
C GLN A 179 15.48 -32.28 4.79
N LYS A 180 14.70 -32.22 3.71
CA LYS A 180 14.71 -31.11 2.77
C LYS A 180 14.04 -29.88 3.39
N GLU A 181 14.62 -28.72 3.16
CA GLU A 181 14.02 -27.45 3.52
C GLU A 181 12.86 -27.15 2.55
N VAL A 182 11.69 -26.87 3.07
CA VAL A 182 10.48 -26.50 2.31
C VAL A 182 10.05 -25.13 2.77
N LEU A 183 9.77 -24.24 1.81
CA LEU A 183 9.19 -22.91 2.08
C LEU A 183 7.78 -23.13 2.62
N VAL A 184 7.49 -22.59 3.79
CA VAL A 184 6.19 -22.74 4.48
C VAL A 184 5.43 -21.44 4.64
N SER A 185 6.12 -20.31 4.62
CA SER A 185 5.52 -18.99 4.74
C SER A 185 6.46 -17.94 4.16
N SER A 186 5.88 -16.83 3.74
CA SER A 186 6.60 -15.64 3.35
C SER A 186 5.91 -14.40 3.91
N GLY A 187 6.64 -13.29 3.98
CA GLY A 187 6.12 -12.02 4.46
C GLY A 187 7.06 -10.89 4.14
N SER A 188 6.78 -9.74 4.70
CA SER A 188 7.60 -8.55 4.56
C SER A 188 8.16 -8.10 5.89
N GLY A 189 9.19 -7.26 5.84
CA GLY A 189 9.75 -6.56 6.98
C GLY A 189 10.39 -5.26 6.55
N PHE A 190 10.89 -4.50 7.49
CA PHE A 190 11.64 -3.28 7.21
C PHE A 190 12.77 -3.07 8.20
N ILE A 191 13.86 -2.49 7.70
CA ILE A 191 15.11 -2.28 8.43
C ILE A 191 14.99 -1.05 9.32
N VAL A 192 15.29 -1.20 10.61
CA VAL A 192 15.23 -0.13 11.62
C VAL A 192 16.58 0.22 12.23
N SER A 193 17.64 -0.49 11.84
CA SER A 193 18.99 -0.20 12.29
C SER A 193 20.02 -0.59 11.23
N GLU A 194 21.06 0.24 11.06
CA GLU A 194 22.13 0.03 10.07
C GLU A 194 22.88 -1.29 10.25
N ASP A 195 22.91 -1.81 11.47
CA ASP A 195 23.53 -3.08 11.81
C ASP A 195 22.66 -4.31 11.53
N GLY A 196 21.43 -4.14 10.99
CA GLY A 196 20.58 -5.21 10.49
C GLY A 196 19.45 -5.67 11.42
N LEU A 197 18.94 -4.79 12.30
CA LEU A 197 17.67 -5.05 12.98
C LEU A 197 16.50 -4.78 12.02
N ILE A 198 15.56 -5.73 11.98
CA ILE A 198 14.41 -5.73 11.08
C ILE A 198 13.15 -6.00 11.89
N LEU A 199 12.12 -5.21 11.64
CA LEU A 199 10.77 -5.40 12.19
C LEU A 199 9.89 -6.16 11.20
N THR A 200 9.03 -7.03 11.74
CA THR A 200 8.00 -7.76 11.02
C THR A 200 6.87 -8.15 11.99
N ASN A 201 5.78 -8.75 11.49
CA ASN A 201 4.73 -9.28 12.36
C ASN A 201 5.14 -10.60 13.03
N ALA A 202 4.66 -10.81 14.26
CA ALA A 202 4.89 -12.06 15.00
C ALA A 202 4.21 -13.26 14.31
N HIS A 203 3.05 -13.07 13.67
CA HIS A 203 2.33 -14.14 12.96
C HIS A 203 3.07 -14.61 11.70
N VAL A 204 3.92 -13.77 11.09
CA VAL A 204 4.79 -14.15 9.97
C VAL A 204 5.82 -15.17 10.44
N LEU A 205 6.33 -15.04 11.70
CA LEU A 205 7.36 -15.90 12.27
C LEU A 205 6.74 -17.08 13.01
N ASN A 206 6.96 -18.29 12.55
CA ASN A 206 6.58 -19.50 13.30
C ASN A 206 7.82 -20.10 13.96
N LYS A 207 7.68 -20.60 15.20
CA LYS A 207 8.77 -21.20 15.98
C LYS A 207 9.36 -22.43 15.24
N LYS A 208 10.69 -22.57 15.26
CA LYS A 208 11.49 -23.66 14.66
C LYS A 208 11.64 -23.59 13.12
N GLN A 209 11.60 -22.42 12.55
CA GLN A 209 11.85 -22.21 11.12
C GLN A 209 13.17 -21.47 10.92
N ARG A 210 13.85 -21.78 9.82
CA ARG A 210 14.95 -20.97 9.33
C ARG A 210 14.36 -19.77 8.63
N ILE A 211 14.84 -18.59 8.98
CA ILE A 211 14.37 -17.33 8.39
C ILE A 211 15.45 -16.83 7.45
N LYS A 212 15.12 -16.66 6.18
CA LYS A 212 15.93 -15.97 5.21
C LYS A 212 15.34 -14.60 4.93
N VAL A 213 16.18 -13.61 4.92
CA VAL A 213 15.86 -12.23 4.54
C VAL A 213 16.48 -11.96 3.19
N GLU A 214 15.69 -11.55 2.23
CA GLU A 214 16.16 -11.06 0.94
C GLU A 214 16.08 -9.54 0.92
N LEU A 215 17.24 -8.93 0.72
CA LEU A 215 17.40 -7.48 0.58
C LEU A 215 17.04 -7.04 -0.83
N LYS A 216 16.75 -5.75 -1.04
CA LYS A 216 16.45 -5.19 -2.36
C LYS A 216 17.53 -5.48 -3.42
N THR A 217 18.75 -5.70 -3.02
CA THR A 217 19.87 -6.09 -3.90
C THR A 217 19.80 -7.53 -4.40
N GLY A 218 18.81 -8.33 -3.93
CA GLY A 218 18.71 -9.76 -4.18
C GLY A 218 19.62 -10.62 -3.28
N HIS A 219 20.35 -9.99 -2.36
CA HIS A 219 21.21 -10.71 -1.42
C HIS A 219 20.36 -11.36 -0.32
N GLN A 220 20.53 -12.67 -0.12
CA GLN A 220 19.82 -13.44 0.89
C GLN A 220 20.72 -13.72 2.11
N VAL A 221 20.21 -13.41 3.31
CA VAL A 221 20.93 -13.57 4.59
C VAL A 221 20.03 -14.31 5.58
N ASP A 222 20.63 -15.18 6.40
CA ASP A 222 19.92 -15.84 7.50
C ASP A 222 19.65 -14.84 8.63
N ALA A 223 18.46 -14.89 9.22
CA ALA A 223 18.07 -14.05 10.32
C ALA A 223 17.84 -14.83 11.62
N GLN A 224 18.11 -14.17 12.74
CA GLN A 224 17.87 -14.67 14.08
C GLN A 224 16.76 -13.85 14.75
N ILE A 225 15.83 -14.53 15.43
CA ILE A 225 14.80 -13.86 16.23
C ILE A 225 15.46 -13.27 17.48
N LYS A 226 15.27 -11.97 17.69
CA LYS A 226 15.75 -11.25 18.88
C LYS A 226 14.67 -11.10 19.93
N ASP A 227 13.46 -10.78 19.51
CA ASP A 227 12.30 -10.64 20.40
C ASP A 227 10.99 -10.82 19.62
N VAL A 228 9.94 -11.30 20.31
CA VAL A 228 8.60 -11.49 19.72
C VAL A 228 7.55 -11.17 20.77
N ASP A 229 6.63 -10.27 20.44
CA ASP A 229 5.42 -10.04 21.19
C ASP A 229 4.19 -10.50 20.37
N HIS A 230 3.65 -11.64 20.76
CA HIS A 230 2.46 -12.20 20.10
C HIS A 230 1.16 -11.43 20.41
N LYS A 231 1.14 -10.65 21.50
CA LYS A 231 -0.03 -9.85 21.86
C LYS A 231 -0.12 -8.59 20.99
N LEU A 232 1.04 -7.97 20.73
CA LEU A 232 1.17 -6.81 19.86
C LEU A 232 1.31 -7.19 18.38
N ASP A 233 1.52 -8.48 18.09
CA ASP A 233 1.85 -9.01 16.76
C ASP A 233 3.10 -8.37 16.15
N ILE A 234 4.12 -8.10 16.98
CA ILE A 234 5.40 -7.49 16.58
C ILE A 234 6.55 -8.47 16.83
N ALA A 235 7.47 -8.57 15.90
CA ALA A 235 8.70 -9.33 16.03
C ALA A 235 9.90 -8.51 15.56
N LEU A 236 11.03 -8.70 16.26
CA LEU A 236 12.33 -8.14 15.94
C LEU A 236 13.28 -9.28 15.57
N ILE A 237 13.84 -9.20 14.37
CA ILE A 237 14.85 -10.14 13.88
C ILE A 237 16.15 -9.40 13.59
N LYS A 238 17.26 -10.13 13.51
CA LYS A 238 18.60 -9.61 13.26
C LYS A 238 19.25 -10.40 12.13
N ILE A 239 19.79 -9.71 11.16
CA ILE A 239 20.72 -10.27 10.17
C ILE A 239 22.14 -9.80 10.48
N ASP A 240 23.12 -10.62 10.14
CA ASP A 240 24.52 -10.23 10.21
C ASP A 240 24.93 -9.61 8.88
N THR A 241 25.40 -8.37 8.91
CA THR A 241 25.84 -7.62 7.75
C THR A 241 27.17 -6.94 8.01
N GLN A 242 28.01 -6.87 6.97
CA GLN A 242 29.27 -6.14 7.00
C GLN A 242 29.15 -4.72 6.44
N VAL A 243 27.98 -4.39 5.87
CA VAL A 243 27.71 -3.10 5.22
C VAL A 243 26.57 -2.44 5.96
N ALA A 244 26.66 -1.14 6.20
CA ALA A 244 25.56 -0.35 6.74
C ALA A 244 24.33 -0.42 5.83
N LEU A 245 23.19 -0.74 6.42
CA LEU A 245 21.92 -0.89 5.70
C LEU A 245 21.12 0.40 5.73
N PRO A 246 20.31 0.67 4.69
CA PRO A 246 19.38 1.77 4.70
C PRO A 246 18.28 1.54 5.76
N VAL A 247 17.96 2.58 6.53
CA VAL A 247 17.07 2.50 7.71
C VAL A 247 15.83 3.34 7.47
N LEU A 248 14.66 2.83 7.91
CA LEU A 248 13.44 3.61 8.01
C LEU A 248 13.30 4.22 9.41
N LEU A 249 12.96 5.50 9.43
CA LEU A 249 12.68 6.22 10.66
C LEU A 249 11.22 6.00 11.08
N LEU A 250 10.99 5.85 12.39
CA LEU A 250 9.64 5.77 12.95
C LEU A 250 9.08 7.20 13.16
N GLY A 251 8.00 7.51 12.46
CA GLY A 251 7.19 8.70 12.68
C GLY A 251 6.31 8.53 13.94
N ARG A 252 5.51 9.55 14.25
CA ARG A 252 4.60 9.55 15.42
C ARG A 252 3.16 9.27 14.98
N SER A 253 2.66 8.09 15.36
CA SER A 253 1.27 7.74 15.03
C SER A 253 0.22 8.53 15.82
N SER A 254 0.60 9.11 16.98
CA SER A 254 -0.27 10.00 17.76
C SER A 254 -0.55 11.35 17.10
N GLU A 255 0.25 11.77 16.11
CA GLU A 255 0.08 13.04 15.39
C GLU A 255 -0.74 12.88 14.10
N LEU A 256 -1.12 11.67 13.74
CA LEU A 256 -1.88 11.37 12.51
C LEU A 256 -3.30 11.93 12.56
N ARG A 257 -3.77 12.36 11.42
CA ARG A 257 -5.14 12.83 11.22
C ARG A 257 -5.84 11.99 10.14
N PRO A 258 -7.11 11.68 10.30
CA PRO A 258 -7.90 11.09 9.23
C PRO A 258 -7.83 11.94 7.96
N GLY A 259 -7.66 11.28 6.81
CA GLY A 259 -7.50 11.92 5.50
C GLY A 259 -6.04 12.11 5.05
N GLU A 260 -5.04 11.90 5.89
CA GLU A 260 -3.63 11.93 5.48
C GLU A 260 -3.28 10.78 4.55
N PHE A 261 -2.53 11.06 3.48
CA PHE A 261 -2.06 10.03 2.56
C PHE A 261 -1.08 9.08 3.22
N VAL A 262 -1.23 7.81 2.89
CA VAL A 262 -0.34 6.75 3.35
C VAL A 262 0.06 5.83 2.21
N VAL A 263 1.26 5.25 2.34
CA VAL A 263 1.80 4.28 1.39
C VAL A 263 2.16 3.02 2.16
N ALA A 264 1.54 1.90 1.79
CA ALA A 264 1.87 0.59 2.31
C ALA A 264 2.80 -0.13 1.35
N LEU A 265 3.95 -0.57 1.83
CA LEU A 265 4.91 -1.36 1.07
C LEU A 265 5.02 -2.77 1.63
N GLY A 266 5.35 -3.69 0.72
CA GLY A 266 5.74 -5.04 1.06
C GLY A 266 6.46 -5.69 -0.11
N SER A 267 7.07 -6.83 0.13
CA SER A 267 7.79 -7.62 -0.87
C SER A 267 7.24 -9.06 -0.91
N PRO A 268 6.04 -9.28 -1.48
CA PRO A 268 5.46 -10.61 -1.56
C PRO A 268 6.18 -11.48 -2.61
N PHE A 269 6.38 -12.76 -2.29
CA PHE A 269 6.79 -13.82 -3.24
C PHE A 269 8.07 -13.55 -4.02
N SER A 270 9.09 -12.91 -3.41
CA SER A 270 10.32 -12.48 -4.13
C SER A 270 10.04 -11.57 -5.33
N LEU A 271 8.80 -11.13 -5.49
CA LEU A 271 8.42 -10.11 -6.46
C LEU A 271 8.79 -8.74 -5.88
N GLN A 272 9.37 -7.91 -6.73
CA GLN A 272 9.75 -6.56 -6.35
C GLN A 272 8.58 -5.81 -5.70
N ASN A 273 8.89 -5.02 -4.69
CA ASN A 273 8.00 -4.24 -3.84
C ASN A 273 6.58 -4.01 -4.39
N THR A 274 5.59 -4.58 -3.70
CA THR A 274 4.19 -4.25 -3.94
C THR A 274 3.86 -2.97 -3.18
N VAL A 275 3.35 -2.00 -3.90
CA VAL A 275 2.98 -0.68 -3.38
C VAL A 275 1.47 -0.54 -3.44
N THR A 276 0.86 -0.16 -2.33
CA THR A 276 -0.53 0.29 -2.30
C THR A 276 -0.60 1.63 -1.57
N THR A 277 -1.51 2.50 -2.00
CA THR A 277 -1.70 3.82 -1.39
C THR A 277 -3.15 4.03 -1.02
N GLY A 278 -3.36 4.86 -0.03
CA GLY A 278 -4.65 5.25 0.47
C GLY A 278 -4.53 6.41 1.45
N ILE A 279 -5.47 6.49 2.38
CA ILE A 279 -5.49 7.50 3.43
C ILE A 279 -5.63 6.86 4.80
N VAL A 280 -5.32 7.60 5.84
CA VAL A 280 -5.71 7.27 7.21
C VAL A 280 -7.23 7.42 7.32
N SER A 281 -7.95 6.32 7.51
CA SER A 281 -9.42 6.35 7.69
C SER A 281 -9.78 6.59 9.16
N SER A 282 -9.00 6.04 10.11
CA SER A 282 -9.14 6.25 11.56
C SER A 282 -7.80 5.99 12.26
N THR A 283 -7.52 6.75 13.31
CA THR A 283 -6.27 6.61 14.09
C THR A 283 -6.43 5.75 15.34
N GLN A 284 -7.66 5.47 15.76
CA GLN A 284 -7.98 4.77 17.00
C GLN A 284 -9.12 3.78 16.77
N ARG A 285 -8.79 2.57 16.29
CA ARG A 285 -9.74 1.46 16.22
C ARG A 285 -9.41 0.43 17.28
N ASP A 286 -10.32 0.26 18.23
CA ASP A 286 -10.18 -0.73 19.31
C ASP A 286 -10.18 -2.15 18.71
N GLY A 287 -9.18 -2.96 19.08
CA GLY A 287 -9.08 -4.35 18.66
C GLY A 287 -10.33 -5.19 19.03
N ARG A 288 -11.04 -4.80 20.08
CA ARG A 288 -12.30 -5.44 20.48
C ARG A 288 -13.42 -5.25 19.47
N GLU A 289 -13.50 -4.08 18.81
CA GLU A 289 -14.43 -3.83 17.69
C GLU A 289 -14.13 -4.74 16.49
N LEU A 290 -12.87 -5.20 16.37
CA LEU A 290 -12.41 -6.11 15.31
C LEU A 290 -12.59 -7.60 15.67
N GLY A 291 -13.28 -7.89 16.80
CA GLY A 291 -13.48 -9.27 17.27
C GLY A 291 -12.30 -9.90 18.00
N MET A 292 -11.22 -9.14 18.23
CA MET A 292 -10.06 -9.57 19.03
C MET A 292 -10.33 -9.35 20.51
N LYS A 293 -11.05 -10.30 21.11
CA LYS A 293 -11.59 -10.21 22.48
C LYS A 293 -10.57 -9.90 23.59
N ASP A 294 -9.29 -10.18 23.35
CA ASP A 294 -8.21 -10.01 24.32
C ASP A 294 -7.22 -8.87 23.96
N SER A 295 -7.53 -8.04 22.97
CA SER A 295 -6.67 -6.96 22.51
C SER A 295 -7.17 -5.61 23.03
N ASP A 296 -6.41 -5.00 23.94
CA ASP A 296 -6.56 -3.57 24.33
C ASP A 296 -5.76 -2.67 23.35
N MET A 297 -5.47 -3.15 22.15
CA MET A 297 -4.65 -2.44 21.16
C MET A 297 -5.51 -1.60 20.23
N GLU A 298 -5.13 -0.36 20.05
CA GLU A 298 -5.66 0.53 19.03
C GLU A 298 -4.87 0.34 17.74
N TYR A 299 -5.57 0.32 16.61
CA TYR A 299 -5.00 0.16 15.27
C TYR A 299 -5.26 1.42 14.43
N ILE A 300 -4.35 1.68 13.49
CA ILE A 300 -4.59 2.62 12.40
C ILE A 300 -5.43 1.90 11.36
N GLN A 301 -6.58 2.47 11.02
CA GLN A 301 -7.39 2.01 9.89
C GLN A 301 -7.03 2.80 8.64
N THR A 302 -6.87 2.09 7.51
CA THR A 302 -6.58 2.68 6.20
C THR A 302 -7.36 1.94 5.11
N ASP A 303 -7.60 2.60 3.99
CA ASP A 303 -8.14 2.01 2.77
C ASP A 303 -7.03 1.53 1.80
N ALA A 304 -5.76 1.83 2.10
CA ALA A 304 -4.62 1.21 1.44
C ALA A 304 -4.74 -0.32 1.54
N ILE A 305 -4.62 -1.01 0.41
CA ILE A 305 -4.85 -2.45 0.37
C ILE A 305 -3.71 -3.19 1.07
N ILE A 306 -4.03 -3.89 2.16
CA ILE A 306 -3.11 -4.81 2.85
C ILE A 306 -3.49 -6.24 2.46
N ASN A 307 -2.54 -6.98 1.88
CA ASN A 307 -2.67 -8.37 1.46
C ASN A 307 -1.64 -9.24 2.18
N TYR A 308 -1.73 -10.58 2.00
CA TYR A 308 -0.78 -11.53 2.59
C TYR A 308 0.70 -11.24 2.28
N GLY A 309 0.99 -10.45 1.24
CA GLY A 309 2.36 -10.16 0.83
C GLY A 309 2.97 -8.91 1.47
N ASN A 310 2.16 -7.93 1.91
CA ASN A 310 2.69 -6.72 2.54
C ASN A 310 2.55 -6.71 4.07
N SER A 311 2.01 -7.79 4.69
CA SER A 311 2.01 -7.96 6.14
C SER A 311 3.44 -7.98 6.70
N GLY A 312 3.67 -7.22 7.77
CA GLY A 312 4.99 -6.98 8.37
C GLY A 312 5.79 -5.87 7.69
N GLY A 313 5.38 -5.42 6.50
CA GLY A 313 5.96 -4.26 5.84
C GLY A 313 5.51 -2.93 6.44
N PRO A 314 6.17 -1.81 6.10
CA PRO A 314 5.87 -0.50 6.64
C PRO A 314 4.62 0.13 6.02
N LEU A 315 3.86 0.86 6.82
CA LEU A 315 2.94 1.90 6.42
C LEU A 315 3.62 3.25 6.67
N VAL A 316 3.80 4.06 5.64
CA VAL A 316 4.53 5.33 5.75
C VAL A 316 3.67 6.53 5.37
N ASN A 317 4.04 7.72 5.91
CA ASN A 317 3.52 9.01 5.48
C ASN A 317 4.25 9.50 4.21
N LEU A 318 3.90 10.69 3.72
CA LEU A 318 4.53 11.29 2.54
C LEU A 318 5.98 11.73 2.75
N ASP A 319 6.43 11.84 4.00
CA ASP A 319 7.84 12.12 4.32
C ASP A 319 8.70 10.84 4.32
N GLY A 320 8.06 9.67 4.15
CA GLY A 320 8.71 8.36 4.17
C GLY A 320 8.99 7.85 5.58
N GLU A 321 8.34 8.40 6.60
CA GLU A 321 8.43 7.93 7.97
C GLU A 321 7.41 6.82 8.22
N VAL A 322 7.81 5.79 8.97
CA VAL A 322 6.93 4.68 9.33
C VAL A 322 5.94 5.14 10.40
N ILE A 323 4.68 5.24 10.03
CA ILE A 323 3.57 5.56 10.93
C ILE A 323 2.90 4.30 11.49
N GLY A 324 3.13 3.15 10.86
CA GLY A 324 2.62 1.87 11.32
C GLY A 324 3.25 0.69 10.60
N MET A 325 2.86 -0.52 11.01
CA MET A 325 3.24 -1.78 10.37
C MET A 325 1.98 -2.50 9.89
N ASN A 326 1.95 -2.85 8.61
CA ASN A 326 0.83 -3.53 7.97
C ASN A 326 0.58 -4.89 8.65
N THR A 327 -0.67 -5.21 9.05
CA THR A 327 -0.94 -6.47 9.74
C THR A 327 -2.19 -7.20 9.25
N LEU A 328 -3.35 -6.57 9.28
CA LEU A 328 -4.63 -7.23 9.05
C LEU A 328 -5.43 -6.60 7.91
N LYS A 329 -6.15 -7.48 7.19
CA LYS A 329 -7.22 -7.08 6.28
C LYS A 329 -8.53 -7.71 6.77
N VAL A 330 -9.55 -6.89 6.96
CA VAL A 330 -10.90 -7.37 7.32
C VAL A 330 -11.76 -7.57 6.07
N THR A 331 -11.76 -6.57 5.17
CA THR A 331 -12.47 -6.63 3.88
C THR A 331 -11.82 -5.65 2.89
N ALA A 332 -12.30 -5.62 1.66
CA ALA A 332 -11.84 -4.64 0.67
C ALA A 332 -12.09 -3.20 1.18
N GLY A 333 -11.03 -2.37 1.16
CA GLY A 333 -11.09 -0.99 1.65
C GLY A 333 -11.04 -0.81 3.17
N ILE A 334 -10.88 -1.89 3.95
CA ILE A 334 -10.71 -1.83 5.41
C ILE A 334 -9.50 -2.66 5.80
N SER A 335 -8.40 -2.00 6.00
CA SER A 335 -7.11 -2.56 6.39
C SER A 335 -6.62 -1.92 7.70
N PHE A 336 -5.77 -2.62 8.43
CA PHE A 336 -5.28 -2.18 9.73
C PHE A 336 -3.76 -2.29 9.82
N ALA A 337 -3.16 -1.31 10.48
CA ALA A 337 -1.74 -1.29 10.80
C ALA A 337 -1.52 -1.08 12.29
N ILE A 338 -0.45 -1.68 12.81
CA ILE A 338 0.03 -1.49 14.18
C ILE A 338 0.67 -0.10 14.25
N PRO A 339 0.25 0.80 15.16
CA PRO A 339 0.79 2.15 15.25
C PRO A 339 2.28 2.19 15.57
N SER A 340 3.01 3.14 14.98
CA SER A 340 4.46 3.31 15.19
C SER A 340 4.83 3.60 16.65
N ASP A 341 3.97 4.25 17.42
CA ASP A 341 4.21 4.50 18.85
C ASP A 341 4.20 3.20 19.66
N ARG A 342 3.40 2.20 19.26
CA ARG A 342 3.43 0.86 19.86
C ARG A 342 4.72 0.11 19.49
N ILE A 343 5.16 0.27 18.25
CA ILE A 343 6.45 -0.30 17.79
C ILE A 343 7.60 0.31 18.56
N ARG A 344 7.62 1.62 18.77
CA ARG A 344 8.64 2.31 19.56
C ARG A 344 8.69 1.79 21.00
N HIS A 345 7.55 1.67 21.63
CA HIS A 345 7.45 1.12 22.99
C HIS A 345 7.99 -0.32 23.07
N PHE A 346 7.65 -1.17 22.10
CA PHE A 346 8.19 -2.53 22.00
C PHE A 346 9.71 -2.54 21.87
N LEU A 347 10.30 -1.67 21.03
CA LEU A 347 11.75 -1.57 20.88
C LEU A 347 12.44 -1.09 22.17
N GLU A 348 11.87 -0.11 22.87
CA GLU A 348 12.36 0.38 24.15
C GLU A 348 12.32 -0.72 25.23
N GLU A 349 11.24 -1.47 25.31
CA GLU A 349 11.13 -2.61 26.23
C GLU A 349 12.14 -3.71 25.91
N THR A 350 12.31 -4.02 24.61
CA THR A 350 13.28 -5.02 24.15
C THR A 350 14.70 -4.60 24.52
N HIS A 351 15.08 -3.34 24.26
CA HIS A 351 16.37 -2.79 24.65
C HIS A 351 16.59 -2.86 26.17
N ASN A 352 15.60 -2.43 26.96
CA ASN A 352 15.66 -2.48 28.40
C ASN A 352 15.80 -3.92 28.96
N ARG A 353 15.16 -4.91 28.30
CA ARG A 353 15.31 -6.32 28.65
C ARG A 353 16.74 -6.84 28.38
N GLN A 354 17.30 -6.44 27.24
CA GLN A 354 18.68 -6.83 26.87
C GLN A 354 19.73 -6.22 27.80
N VAL A 355 19.63 -4.92 28.08
CA VAL A 355 20.56 -4.19 28.97
C VAL A 355 20.49 -4.71 30.42
N LYS A 356 19.28 -5.00 30.91
CA LYS A 356 19.09 -5.49 32.30
C LYS A 356 19.39 -6.99 32.46
N GLY A 357 19.83 -7.67 31.40
CA GLY A 357 20.15 -9.11 31.42
C GLY A 357 18.96 -10.01 31.78
N LYS A 358 17.73 -9.49 31.72
CA LYS A 358 16.52 -10.27 31.92
C LYS A 358 16.27 -11.10 30.68
N ARG A 359 16.47 -12.43 30.77
CA ARG A 359 15.99 -13.38 29.75
C ARG A 359 14.53 -13.09 29.42
N ILE A 360 14.16 -13.24 28.14
CA ILE A 360 12.75 -13.26 27.71
C ILE A 360 12.00 -14.16 28.68
N PRO A 361 10.96 -13.68 29.36
CA PRO A 361 10.21 -14.55 30.26
C PRO A 361 9.61 -15.67 29.42
N LYS A 362 10.06 -16.89 29.66
CA LYS A 362 9.53 -18.08 29.01
C LYS A 362 8.02 -18.13 29.23
N LYS A 363 7.28 -18.44 28.19
CA LYS A 363 5.82 -18.54 28.27
C LYS A 363 5.47 -19.71 29.17
N LYS A 364 4.82 -19.45 30.30
CA LYS A 364 4.42 -20.47 31.26
C LYS A 364 3.01 -20.96 30.93
N TYR A 365 2.77 -22.25 31.07
CA TYR A 365 1.47 -22.86 30.88
C TYR A 365 1.21 -24.01 31.85
N LEU A 366 -0.04 -24.31 32.13
CA LEU A 366 -0.44 -25.43 32.98
C LEU A 366 -0.77 -26.68 32.18
N GLY A 367 -1.25 -26.55 30.98
CA GLY A 367 -1.71 -27.64 30.13
C GLY A 367 -3.11 -28.12 30.51
N LEU A 368 -4.03 -27.19 30.67
CA LEU A 368 -5.44 -27.47 30.90
C LEU A 368 -6.32 -26.57 30.01
N ARG A 369 -7.54 -27.04 29.74
CA ARG A 369 -8.58 -26.25 29.10
C ARG A 369 -9.64 -25.88 30.13
N MET A 370 -10.03 -24.63 30.18
CA MET A 370 -10.87 -24.08 31.23
C MET A 370 -11.83 -23.03 30.70
N VAL A 371 -12.95 -22.90 31.38
CA VAL A 371 -13.97 -21.86 31.11
C VAL A 371 -14.43 -21.23 32.43
N PRO A 372 -14.84 -19.94 32.44
CA PRO A 372 -15.39 -19.34 33.63
C PRO A 372 -16.72 -20.02 33.98
N LEU A 373 -16.94 -20.27 35.27
CA LEU A 373 -18.15 -20.92 35.77
C LEU A 373 -19.30 -19.90 35.79
N THR A 374 -20.10 -19.88 34.73
CA THR A 374 -21.28 -19.02 34.59
C THR A 374 -22.52 -19.69 35.16
N PHE A 375 -23.58 -18.92 35.49
CA PHE A 375 -24.83 -19.45 35.97
C PHE A 375 -25.45 -20.51 35.04
N ASN A 376 -25.42 -20.27 33.73
CA ASN A 376 -25.93 -21.21 32.73
C ASN A 376 -25.10 -22.52 32.70
N LEU A 377 -23.78 -22.40 32.78
CA LEU A 377 -22.91 -23.58 32.84
C LEU A 377 -23.12 -24.38 34.11
N ILE A 378 -23.27 -23.74 35.28
CA ILE A 378 -23.60 -24.42 36.53
C ILE A 378 -24.90 -25.21 36.41
N HIS A 379 -25.92 -24.60 35.83
CA HIS A 379 -27.22 -25.25 35.64
C HIS A 379 -27.09 -26.49 34.73
N GLU A 380 -26.33 -26.38 33.66
CA GLU A 380 -26.10 -27.46 32.73
C GLU A 380 -25.28 -28.59 33.37
N LEU A 381 -24.18 -28.29 34.04
CA LEU A 381 -23.34 -29.27 34.74
C LEU A 381 -24.12 -30.00 35.80
N ARG A 382 -25.00 -29.35 36.55
CA ARG A 382 -25.88 -29.99 37.55
C ARG A 382 -26.94 -30.92 36.94
N ARG A 383 -27.38 -30.67 35.71
CA ARG A 383 -28.31 -31.57 35.00
C ARG A 383 -27.63 -32.88 34.62
N HIS A 384 -26.35 -32.84 34.32
CA HIS A 384 -25.58 -34.02 33.92
C HIS A 384 -24.88 -34.71 35.08
N ASN A 385 -24.54 -33.97 36.15
CA ASN A 385 -23.91 -34.49 37.38
C ASN A 385 -24.60 -33.95 38.61
N ARG A 386 -25.39 -34.79 39.30
CA ARG A 386 -26.12 -34.41 40.50
C ARG A 386 -25.21 -34.06 41.70
N ASP A 387 -23.98 -34.58 41.68
CA ASP A 387 -22.96 -34.32 42.69
C ASP A 387 -22.09 -33.13 42.40
N PHE A 388 -22.46 -32.32 41.36
CA PHE A 388 -21.69 -31.09 41.05
C PHE A 388 -21.77 -30.09 42.22
N PRO A 389 -20.62 -29.55 42.66
CA PRO A 389 -20.50 -28.77 43.88
C PRO A 389 -21.38 -27.50 43.89
N ASN A 390 -21.81 -27.10 45.07
CA ASN A 390 -22.60 -25.89 45.23
C ASN A 390 -21.73 -24.63 45.19
N LEU A 391 -21.29 -24.23 43.99
CA LEU A 391 -20.47 -23.07 43.75
C LEU A 391 -21.26 -22.01 42.99
N ARG A 392 -20.93 -20.72 43.22
CA ARG A 392 -21.50 -19.58 42.48
C ARG A 392 -20.51 -18.95 41.51
N SER A 393 -19.21 -19.22 41.67
CA SER A 393 -18.15 -18.68 40.81
C SER A 393 -16.91 -19.60 40.91
N GLY A 394 -16.05 -19.53 39.90
CA GLY A 394 -14.82 -20.29 39.77
C GLY A 394 -14.43 -20.46 38.31
N VAL A 395 -13.41 -21.25 38.06
CA VAL A 395 -12.96 -21.61 36.72
C VAL A 395 -13.04 -23.13 36.56
N TYR A 396 -13.95 -23.59 35.71
CA TYR A 396 -14.18 -25.00 35.45
C TYR A 396 -13.13 -25.56 34.48
N VAL A 397 -12.48 -26.64 34.89
CA VAL A 397 -11.50 -27.38 34.10
C VAL A 397 -12.24 -28.50 33.37
N TYR A 398 -12.39 -28.38 32.06
CA TYR A 398 -13.08 -29.40 31.28
C TYR A 398 -12.12 -30.42 30.61
N GLU A 399 -10.81 -30.12 30.57
CA GLU A 399 -9.81 -31.04 30.05
C GLU A 399 -8.45 -30.75 30.66
N VAL A 400 -7.76 -31.77 31.15
CA VAL A 400 -6.35 -31.73 31.60
C VAL A 400 -5.51 -32.51 30.58
N ILE A 401 -4.55 -31.81 29.96
CA ILE A 401 -3.72 -32.41 28.90
C ILE A 401 -2.69 -33.34 29.55
N PRO A 402 -2.63 -34.63 29.18
CA PRO A 402 -1.69 -35.60 29.74
C PRO A 402 -0.23 -35.15 29.60
N GLY A 403 0.61 -35.43 30.61
CA GLY A 403 2.03 -35.10 30.60
C GLY A 403 2.38 -33.64 30.91
N THR A 404 1.38 -32.78 31.18
CA THR A 404 1.59 -31.37 31.50
C THR A 404 1.71 -31.12 33.01
N ALA A 405 2.05 -29.87 33.36
CA ALA A 405 2.16 -29.42 34.75
C ALA A 405 0.88 -29.67 35.56
N ALA A 406 -0.31 -29.40 34.97
CA ALA A 406 -1.58 -29.64 35.59
C ALA A 406 -1.80 -31.12 35.92
N ALA A 407 -1.53 -32.02 34.94
CA ALA A 407 -1.67 -33.46 35.13
C ALA A 407 -0.72 -34.00 36.20
N ARG A 408 0.55 -33.55 36.17
CA ARG A 408 1.54 -33.97 37.17
C ARG A 408 1.21 -33.49 38.59
N ALA A 409 0.55 -32.35 38.71
CA ALA A 409 0.11 -31.80 39.99
C ALA A 409 -1.18 -32.44 40.53
N GLY A 410 -1.84 -33.32 39.73
CA GLY A 410 -3.04 -34.02 40.16
C GLY A 410 -4.34 -33.29 39.89
N LEU A 411 -4.33 -32.24 39.01
CA LEU A 411 -5.57 -31.67 38.47
C LEU A 411 -6.29 -32.71 37.62
N GLN A 412 -7.62 -32.68 37.65
CA GLN A 412 -8.47 -33.61 36.91
C GLN A 412 -9.56 -32.87 36.14
N ASP A 413 -10.09 -33.53 35.12
CA ASP A 413 -11.29 -33.07 34.42
C ASP A 413 -12.45 -32.99 35.41
N GLY A 414 -13.19 -31.89 35.34
CA GLY A 414 -14.29 -31.60 36.28
C GLY A 414 -13.94 -30.81 37.50
N ASP A 415 -12.66 -30.55 37.78
CA ASP A 415 -12.24 -29.67 38.86
C ASP A 415 -12.75 -28.23 38.63
N VAL A 416 -13.07 -27.53 39.73
CA VAL A 416 -13.32 -26.09 39.69
C VAL A 416 -12.24 -25.36 40.48
N ILE A 417 -11.42 -24.59 39.79
CA ILE A 417 -10.42 -23.72 40.42
C ILE A 417 -11.16 -22.57 41.13
N ILE A 418 -11.04 -22.50 42.46
CA ILE A 418 -11.70 -21.49 43.30
C ILE A 418 -10.74 -20.42 43.78
N ALA A 419 -9.44 -20.74 43.95
CA ALA A 419 -8.44 -19.79 44.34
C ALA A 419 -7.04 -20.21 43.86
N ILE A 420 -6.15 -19.25 43.68
CA ILE A 420 -4.74 -19.45 43.35
C ILE A 420 -3.90 -18.50 44.23
N ASN A 421 -2.90 -19.03 44.93
CA ASN A 421 -2.06 -18.28 45.82
C ASN A 421 -2.86 -17.41 46.84
N GLY A 422 -3.97 -17.94 47.34
CA GLY A 422 -4.84 -17.25 48.28
C GLY A 422 -5.76 -16.21 47.69
N LYS A 423 -5.69 -15.93 46.39
CA LYS A 423 -6.62 -15.02 45.66
C LYS A 423 -7.74 -15.82 45.00
N ARG A 424 -8.98 -15.35 45.11
CA ARG A 424 -10.11 -15.97 44.40
C ARG A 424 -9.89 -15.95 42.89
N ALA A 425 -10.18 -17.09 42.21
CA ALA A 425 -10.19 -17.20 40.77
C ALA A 425 -11.66 -17.21 40.29
N THR A 426 -12.07 -16.16 39.59
CA THR A 426 -13.43 -15.99 39.07
C THR A 426 -13.46 -15.99 37.53
N SER A 427 -12.34 -15.78 36.90
CA SER A 427 -12.15 -15.74 35.46
C SER A 427 -10.91 -16.51 35.02
N THR A 428 -10.91 -16.93 33.76
CA THR A 428 -9.73 -17.56 33.13
C THR A 428 -8.51 -16.61 33.11
N ARG A 429 -8.76 -15.30 33.13
CA ARG A 429 -7.71 -14.27 33.22
C ARG A 429 -6.97 -14.34 34.54
N ASP A 430 -7.69 -14.54 35.66
CA ASP A 430 -7.07 -14.64 36.99
C ASP A 430 -6.07 -15.82 37.04
N VAL A 431 -6.46 -16.96 36.44
CA VAL A 431 -5.61 -18.15 36.33
C VAL A 431 -4.39 -17.87 35.45
N THR A 432 -4.59 -17.28 34.26
CA THR A 432 -3.52 -16.99 33.29
C THR A 432 -2.51 -16.00 33.86
N GLU A 433 -2.99 -14.97 34.59
CA GLU A 433 -2.15 -13.96 35.23
C GLU A 433 -1.33 -14.57 36.39
N ALA A 434 -1.94 -15.41 37.19
CA ALA A 434 -1.24 -16.14 38.25
C ALA A 434 -0.12 -17.02 37.68
N VAL A 435 -0.38 -17.77 36.61
CA VAL A 435 0.59 -18.60 35.89
C VAL A 435 1.75 -17.78 35.36
N ARG A 436 1.48 -16.63 34.77
CA ARG A 436 2.54 -15.73 34.22
C ARG A 436 3.48 -15.23 35.30
N ASN A 437 2.92 -14.80 36.43
CA ASN A 437 3.63 -14.03 37.43
C ASN A 437 4.36 -14.90 38.51
N ASN A 438 4.06 -16.18 38.59
CA ASN A 438 4.57 -17.04 39.65
C ASN A 438 5.35 -18.23 39.10
N ARG A 439 6.34 -18.72 39.86
CA ARG A 439 7.07 -19.95 39.55
C ARG A 439 6.36 -21.19 40.05
N ILE A 440 5.70 -21.08 41.21
CA ILE A 440 4.97 -22.14 41.87
C ILE A 440 3.59 -21.56 42.23
N LEU A 441 2.55 -22.35 42.05
CA LEU A 441 1.16 -21.98 42.30
C LEU A 441 0.57 -22.91 43.35
N ALA A 442 0.00 -22.38 44.40
CA ALA A 442 -0.92 -23.09 45.28
C ALA A 442 -2.34 -22.93 44.70
N VAL A 443 -2.82 -23.97 44.03
CA VAL A 443 -4.15 -23.96 43.35
C VAL A 443 -5.13 -24.69 44.27
N ILE A 444 -6.20 -24.01 44.65
CA ILE A 444 -7.29 -24.62 45.41
C ILE A 444 -8.41 -24.98 44.41
N VAL A 445 -8.66 -26.27 44.32
CA VAL A 445 -9.75 -26.77 43.47
C VAL A 445 -10.85 -27.38 44.32
N ARG A 446 -12.09 -27.22 43.89
CA ARG A 446 -13.24 -27.96 44.41
C ARG A 446 -13.47 -29.17 43.49
N ARG A 447 -13.36 -30.38 44.10
CA ARG A 447 -13.61 -31.67 43.46
C ARG A 447 -14.71 -32.36 44.23
N GLY A 448 -15.88 -32.47 43.62
CA GLY A 448 -17.09 -32.86 44.39
C GLY A 448 -17.36 -31.89 45.54
N ASN A 449 -17.38 -32.35 46.77
CA ASN A 449 -17.65 -31.53 47.96
C ASN A 449 -16.37 -31.16 48.75
N GLU A 450 -15.17 -31.51 48.25
CA GLU A 450 -13.92 -31.29 48.94
C GLU A 450 -13.07 -30.21 48.30
N ASP A 451 -12.40 -29.39 49.11
CA ASP A 451 -11.39 -28.43 48.67
C ASP A 451 -10.00 -29.10 48.77
N ILE A 452 -9.37 -29.23 47.59
CA ILE A 452 -8.04 -29.83 47.45
C ILE A 452 -7.03 -28.76 47.10
N ILE A 453 -5.93 -28.72 47.85
CA ILE A 453 -4.82 -27.80 47.59
C ILE A 453 -3.76 -28.55 46.77
N LEU A 454 -3.48 -28.04 45.57
CA LEU A 454 -2.51 -28.61 44.67
C LEU A 454 -1.34 -27.63 44.44
N THR A 455 -0.12 -28.15 44.51
CA THR A 455 1.05 -27.35 44.18
C THR A 455 1.45 -27.60 42.75
N VAL A 456 1.33 -26.56 41.92
CA VAL A 456 1.57 -26.63 40.46
C VAL A 456 2.80 -25.80 40.10
N THR A 457 3.77 -26.41 39.45
CA THR A 457 4.89 -25.69 38.83
C THR A 457 4.62 -25.61 37.32
N PRO A 458 4.27 -24.42 36.79
CA PRO A 458 3.99 -24.26 35.38
C PRO A 458 5.16 -24.72 34.51
N ASP A 459 4.84 -25.37 33.40
CA ASP A 459 5.83 -25.68 32.36
C ASP A 459 6.21 -24.42 31.60
N GLU A 460 7.50 -24.33 31.23
CA GLU A 460 8.02 -23.23 30.40
C GLU A 460 8.13 -23.69 28.93
N ILE A 461 7.57 -22.91 28.01
CA ILE A 461 7.73 -23.12 26.57
C ILE A 461 8.70 -22.06 26.05
N ASP A 462 9.68 -22.52 25.27
CA ASP A 462 10.64 -21.66 24.55
C ASP A 462 9.97 -21.00 23.34
#